data_0f48c9688391a6c2b83ffbd2b254a0a9
#
_entry.id   0f48c9688391a6c2b83ffbd2b254a0a9
#
_cell.length_a   1.000
_cell.length_b   1.000
_cell.length_c   1.000
_cell.angle_alpha   90.00
_cell.angle_beta   90.00
_cell.angle_gamma   90.00
#
_symmetry.space_group_name_H-M   'P 1'
#
loop_
_entity.id
_entity.type
_entity.pdbx_description
1 polymer ?
#
loop_
_entity_poly.entity_id
_entity_poly.type
_entity_poly.pdbx_seq_one_letter_code
_entity_poly.pdbx_strand_id
1 'polypeptide(L)'
;GVSRQAVQKWETGVSVPELSKIIEISKYFGISLDTMLLGRTRRIVVDELKYKDIKPLYKNIHDWEFYASGIMDEYKQSTDEGLDIEQYKNLFEAVDKLPKDEIKNDLANVLQKIVINADIKKCYEYKEPSELTEIKALRKEYSITKKDPKNLEDKIYGAWMGRICGCMLGKSVEGVRSDELIPFLKETNNFPLHRYILKSDITKEISKKYNYDFMSRCYVDEIDGMPIDDDTNYTVLSQLIVDNYGRTFTPDNISKMWLKCQPKDAYCTAERVAFCNFVKGYMPPESAVHKIPYREWIGARIRGDYWGYINP
;
A
#
# COMPACT_ATOMS: atom_id res chain seq x y z
N GLY A 1 49.17 -9.98 -10.53
CA GLY A 1 49.37 -9.65 -11.96
C GLY A 1 49.79 -10.88 -12.74
N VAL A 2 49.48 -10.92 -14.01
CA VAL A 2 49.84 -12.00 -14.94
C VAL A 2 50.94 -11.49 -15.85
N SER A 3 51.96 -12.33 -16.11
CA SER A 3 53.06 -11.94 -16.99
C SER A 3 52.60 -11.90 -18.47
N ARG A 4 53.22 -11.00 -19.26
CA ARG A 4 52.93 -10.91 -20.71
C ARG A 4 53.16 -12.25 -21.43
N GLN A 5 54.12 -13.05 -21.01
CA GLN A 5 54.41 -14.36 -21.57
C GLN A 5 53.29 -15.39 -21.28
N ALA A 6 52.65 -15.31 -20.10
CA ALA A 6 51.51 -16.15 -19.77
C ALA A 6 50.29 -15.80 -20.65
N VAL A 7 50.01 -14.51 -20.83
CA VAL A 7 48.89 -14.04 -21.72
C VAL A 7 49.15 -14.52 -23.15
N GLN A 8 50.35 -14.37 -23.67
CA GLN A 8 50.68 -14.83 -25.02
C GLN A 8 50.50 -16.33 -25.23
N LYS A 9 50.81 -17.15 -24.21
CA LYS A 9 50.56 -18.59 -24.26
C LYS A 9 49.07 -18.93 -24.27
N TRP A 10 48.26 -18.13 -23.59
CA TRP A 10 46.79 -18.28 -23.57
C TRP A 10 46.18 -17.88 -24.92
N GLU A 11 46.63 -16.76 -25.51
CA GLU A 11 46.19 -16.28 -26.81
C GLU A 11 46.52 -17.24 -27.95
N THR A 12 47.66 -17.94 -27.83
CA THR A 12 48.13 -18.92 -28.83
C THR A 12 47.63 -20.35 -28.56
N GLY A 13 46.85 -20.55 -27.50
CA GLY A 13 46.29 -21.87 -27.14
C GLY A 13 47.35 -22.86 -26.60
N VAL A 14 48.56 -22.41 -26.31
CA VAL A 14 49.63 -23.26 -25.75
C VAL A 14 49.38 -23.66 -24.29
N SER A 15 48.63 -22.84 -23.57
CA SER A 15 48.15 -23.14 -22.22
C SER A 15 46.83 -22.46 -21.92
N VAL A 16 46.10 -22.96 -20.93
CA VAL A 16 44.81 -22.39 -20.48
C VAL A 16 45.06 -21.70 -19.14
N PRO A 17 44.50 -20.51 -18.89
CA PRO A 17 44.58 -19.86 -17.56
C PRO A 17 43.91 -20.73 -16.49
N GLU A 18 44.44 -20.68 -15.28
CA GLU A 18 43.77 -21.25 -14.11
C GLU A 18 42.41 -20.60 -13.88
N LEU A 19 41.45 -21.37 -13.34
CA LEU A 19 40.05 -20.89 -13.14
C LEU A 19 40.00 -19.58 -12.32
N SER A 20 40.83 -19.43 -11.32
CA SER A 20 40.97 -18.20 -10.53
C SER A 20 41.29 -16.98 -11.39
N LYS A 21 42.17 -17.14 -12.39
CA LYS A 21 42.57 -16.08 -13.32
C LYS A 21 41.46 -15.78 -14.35
N ILE A 22 40.75 -16.81 -14.79
CA ILE A 22 39.59 -16.64 -15.68
C ILE A 22 38.52 -15.81 -14.96
N ILE A 23 38.26 -16.07 -13.66
CA ILE A 23 37.28 -15.29 -12.85
C ILE A 23 37.76 -13.85 -12.68
N GLU A 24 39.06 -13.58 -12.42
CA GLU A 24 39.59 -12.23 -12.32
C GLU A 24 39.46 -11.46 -13.63
N ILE A 25 39.78 -12.09 -14.76
CA ILE A 25 39.67 -11.50 -16.10
C ILE A 25 38.21 -11.22 -16.45
N SER A 26 37.29 -12.15 -16.17
CA SER A 26 35.85 -12.00 -16.35
C SER A 26 35.30 -10.74 -15.61
N LYS A 27 35.68 -10.60 -14.33
CA LYS A 27 35.30 -9.42 -13.52
C LYS A 27 35.91 -8.13 -14.05
N TYR A 28 37.17 -8.16 -14.50
CA TYR A 28 37.84 -6.96 -14.98
C TYR A 28 37.26 -6.42 -16.27
N PHE A 29 36.91 -7.31 -17.20
CA PHE A 29 36.35 -6.93 -18.51
C PHE A 29 34.81 -6.93 -18.53
N GLY A 30 34.13 -7.33 -17.46
CA GLY A 30 32.67 -7.43 -17.42
C GLY A 30 32.09 -8.48 -18.38
N ILE A 31 32.88 -9.51 -18.72
CA ILE A 31 32.52 -10.59 -19.66
C ILE A 31 32.14 -11.83 -18.85
N SER A 32 31.03 -12.49 -19.20
CA SER A 32 30.62 -13.71 -18.50
C SER A 32 31.64 -14.85 -18.68
N LEU A 33 31.77 -15.72 -17.67
CA LEU A 33 32.62 -16.91 -17.73
C LEU A 33 32.26 -17.83 -18.93
N ASP A 34 30.97 -17.94 -19.25
CA ASP A 34 30.50 -18.72 -20.40
C ASP A 34 31.04 -18.17 -21.73
N THR A 35 31.05 -16.84 -21.85
CA THR A 35 31.61 -16.16 -23.04
C THR A 35 33.12 -16.45 -23.15
N MET A 36 33.83 -16.39 -22.02
CA MET A 36 35.29 -16.60 -22.02
C MET A 36 35.68 -18.06 -22.24
N LEU A 37 34.98 -19.02 -21.64
CA LEU A 37 35.33 -20.43 -21.67
C LEU A 37 34.83 -21.16 -22.91
N LEU A 38 33.66 -20.75 -23.43
CA LEU A 38 32.99 -21.47 -24.52
C LEU A 38 33.11 -20.77 -25.86
N GLY A 39 33.76 -19.60 -25.93
CA GLY A 39 33.88 -18.81 -27.17
C GLY A 39 32.52 -18.39 -27.72
N ARG A 40 31.48 -18.71 -27.00
CA ARG A 40 30.12 -18.32 -27.30
C ARG A 40 29.85 -17.04 -26.54
N THR A 41 29.65 -15.94 -27.21
CA THR A 41 28.56 -15.09 -26.81
C THR A 41 27.33 -16.01 -26.83
N ARG A 42 27.09 -16.77 -25.77
CA ARG A 42 25.73 -17.00 -25.38
C ARG A 42 25.21 -15.60 -25.04
N ARG A 43 24.77 -14.89 -26.04
CA ARG A 43 23.44 -14.41 -25.87
C ARG A 43 22.74 -15.65 -25.29
N ILE A 44 22.42 -15.63 -24.01
CA ILE A 44 21.19 -16.24 -23.58
C ILE A 44 20.25 -15.53 -24.52
N VAL A 45 19.88 -16.20 -25.60
CA VAL A 45 18.86 -15.72 -26.48
C VAL A 45 17.67 -15.89 -25.59
N VAL A 46 17.41 -14.84 -24.80
CA VAL A 46 16.14 -14.67 -24.07
C VAL A 46 15.01 -14.92 -25.08
N ASP A 47 15.25 -14.68 -26.35
CA ASP A 47 14.48 -15.09 -27.51
C ASP A 47 14.28 -16.59 -27.65
N GLU A 48 15.26 -17.44 -27.35
CA GLU A 48 15.10 -18.91 -27.37
C GLU A 48 14.35 -19.44 -26.16
N LEU A 49 14.34 -18.70 -25.04
CA LEU A 49 13.63 -19.09 -23.83
C LEU A 49 12.16 -18.65 -23.84
N LYS A 50 11.68 -18.04 -24.92
CA LYS A 50 10.30 -17.52 -25.06
C LYS A 50 9.85 -16.55 -23.96
N TYR A 51 10.78 -15.90 -23.25
CA TYR A 51 10.45 -14.86 -22.26
C TYR A 51 9.79 -13.63 -22.89
N LYS A 52 9.90 -13.47 -24.22
CA LYS A 52 9.16 -12.42 -24.96
C LYS A 52 7.65 -12.54 -24.81
N ASP A 53 7.15 -13.75 -24.55
CA ASP A 53 5.73 -14.02 -24.47
C ASP A 53 5.20 -13.95 -23.02
N ILE A 54 6.08 -13.77 -22.03
CA ILE A 54 5.66 -13.61 -20.64
C ILE A 54 5.21 -12.18 -20.44
N LYS A 55 3.91 -11.98 -20.56
CA LYS A 55 3.24 -10.72 -20.27
C LYS A 55 2.48 -10.80 -18.95
N PRO A 56 2.40 -9.69 -18.19
CA PRO A 56 1.52 -9.64 -17.04
C PRO A 56 0.09 -9.98 -17.43
N LEU A 57 -0.57 -10.79 -16.65
CA LEU A 57 -2.01 -11.04 -16.79
C LEU A 57 -2.79 -9.90 -16.16
N TYR A 58 -2.78 -8.74 -16.81
CA TYR A 58 -3.36 -7.50 -16.28
C TYR A 58 -4.78 -7.67 -15.74
N LYS A 59 -5.63 -8.47 -16.41
CA LYS A 59 -7.00 -8.76 -15.96
C LYS A 59 -7.09 -9.45 -14.58
N ASN A 60 -6.01 -10.12 -14.14
CA ASN A 60 -5.96 -10.83 -12.86
C ASN A 60 -5.29 -9.98 -11.76
N ILE A 61 -4.70 -8.83 -12.10
CA ILE A 61 -4.13 -7.93 -11.10
C ILE A 61 -5.31 -7.27 -10.36
N HIS A 62 -5.26 -7.19 -9.05
CA HIS A 62 -6.27 -6.48 -8.29
C HIS A 62 -6.29 -4.99 -8.68
N ASP A 63 -7.46 -4.34 -8.72
CA ASP A 63 -7.58 -2.96 -9.21
C ASP A 63 -6.73 -1.98 -8.41
N TRP A 64 -6.65 -2.13 -7.10
CA TRP A 64 -5.77 -1.29 -6.26
C TRP A 64 -4.27 -1.46 -6.57
N GLU A 65 -3.86 -2.62 -7.07
CA GLU A 65 -2.46 -2.92 -7.41
C GLU A 65 -2.09 -2.50 -8.84
N PHE A 66 -3.09 -2.16 -9.63
CA PHE A 66 -2.92 -1.72 -11.01
C PHE A 66 -3.18 -0.22 -11.10
N TYR A 67 -2.13 0.58 -11.06
CA TYR A 67 -2.19 2.04 -11.04
C TYR A 67 -3.17 2.63 -12.06
N ALA A 68 -3.21 2.05 -13.28
CA ALA A 68 -4.09 2.51 -14.33
C ALA A 68 -5.59 2.28 -14.05
N SER A 69 -5.97 1.38 -13.12
CA SER A 69 -7.36 1.24 -12.66
C SER A 69 -7.80 2.38 -11.74
N GLY A 70 -6.86 2.98 -10.99
CA GLY A 70 -7.11 4.13 -10.13
C GLY A 70 -6.78 5.47 -10.79
N ILE A 71 -6.75 5.55 -12.12
CA ILE A 71 -6.26 6.75 -12.81
C ILE A 71 -7.16 7.98 -12.62
N MET A 72 -8.47 7.78 -12.44
CA MET A 72 -9.39 8.86 -12.11
C MET A 72 -9.31 9.27 -10.64
N ASP A 73 -8.99 8.34 -9.74
CA ASP A 73 -8.68 8.67 -8.34
C ASP A 73 -7.39 9.50 -8.28
N GLU A 74 -6.36 9.14 -9.08
CA GLU A 74 -5.14 9.95 -9.22
C GLU A 74 -5.43 11.36 -9.71
N TYR A 75 -6.26 11.50 -10.76
CA TYR A 75 -6.65 12.80 -11.27
C TYR A 75 -7.34 13.64 -10.18
N LYS A 76 -8.31 13.05 -9.49
CA LYS A 76 -9.06 13.73 -8.44
C LYS A 76 -8.14 14.12 -7.28
N GLN A 77 -7.36 13.17 -6.78
CA GLN A 77 -6.42 13.39 -5.68
C GLN A 77 -5.43 14.52 -6.01
N SER A 78 -4.83 14.47 -7.18
CA SER A 78 -3.87 15.48 -7.64
C SER A 78 -4.52 16.87 -7.82
N THR A 79 -5.77 16.92 -8.26
CA THR A 79 -6.52 18.17 -8.36
C THR A 79 -6.84 18.74 -6.96
N ASP A 80 -7.22 17.87 -6.02
CA ASP A 80 -7.52 18.23 -4.62
C ASP A 80 -6.26 18.73 -3.90
N GLU A 81 -5.08 18.21 -4.24
CA GLU A 81 -3.75 18.69 -3.81
C GLU A 81 -3.31 19.99 -4.51
N GLY A 82 -4.14 20.55 -5.35
CA GLY A 82 -3.89 21.83 -6.01
C GLY A 82 -3.01 21.79 -7.25
N LEU A 83 -2.69 20.61 -7.79
CA LEU A 83 -1.89 20.50 -9.01
C LEU A 83 -2.64 21.05 -10.24
N ASP A 84 -1.92 21.76 -11.10
CA ASP A 84 -2.46 22.37 -12.33
C ASP A 84 -2.53 21.33 -13.47
N ILE A 85 -3.48 20.41 -13.37
CA ILE A 85 -3.69 19.31 -14.33
C ILE A 85 -5.08 19.27 -14.96
N GLU A 86 -5.94 20.23 -14.69
CA GLU A 86 -7.34 20.24 -15.17
C GLU A 86 -7.47 20.18 -16.68
N GLN A 87 -6.53 20.79 -17.41
CA GLN A 87 -6.48 20.75 -18.86
C GLN A 87 -6.30 19.35 -19.45
N TYR A 88 -5.83 18.39 -18.64
CA TYR A 88 -5.62 16.99 -19.06
C TYR A 88 -6.77 16.05 -18.68
N LYS A 89 -7.86 16.54 -18.08
CA LYS A 89 -9.01 15.74 -17.64
C LYS A 89 -9.48 14.73 -18.68
N ASN A 90 -9.69 15.20 -19.91
CA ASN A 90 -10.18 14.33 -20.99
C ASN A 90 -9.21 13.18 -21.33
N LEU A 91 -7.90 13.35 -21.10
CA LEU A 91 -6.91 12.26 -21.28
C LEU A 91 -7.03 11.23 -20.20
N PHE A 92 -7.21 11.64 -18.92
CA PHE A 92 -7.46 10.73 -17.80
C PHE A 92 -8.73 9.93 -18.03
N GLU A 93 -9.84 10.57 -18.41
CA GLU A 93 -11.12 9.92 -18.71
C GLU A 93 -11.02 8.95 -19.91
N ALA A 94 -10.21 9.27 -20.92
CA ALA A 94 -10.00 8.40 -22.07
C ALA A 94 -9.22 7.15 -21.68
N VAL A 95 -8.15 7.28 -20.87
CA VAL A 95 -7.36 6.16 -20.38
C VAL A 95 -8.17 5.30 -19.42
N ASP A 96 -9.00 5.90 -18.57
CA ASP A 96 -9.86 5.16 -17.64
C ASP A 96 -10.79 4.17 -18.35
N LYS A 97 -11.34 4.55 -19.50
CA LYS A 97 -12.25 3.72 -20.32
C LYS A 97 -11.58 2.58 -21.08
N LEU A 98 -10.24 2.54 -21.13
CA LEU A 98 -9.52 1.47 -21.82
C LEU A 98 -9.63 0.13 -21.07
N PRO A 99 -9.57 -0.99 -21.81
CA PRO A 99 -9.47 -2.31 -21.20
C PRO A 99 -8.21 -2.43 -20.33
N LYS A 100 -8.27 -3.30 -19.32
CA LYS A 100 -7.18 -3.55 -18.38
C LYS A 100 -6.06 -4.36 -19.05
N ASP A 101 -5.17 -3.67 -19.75
CA ASP A 101 -4.09 -4.23 -20.55
C ASP A 101 -2.80 -3.41 -20.51
N GLU A 102 -1.84 -3.77 -21.34
CA GLU A 102 -0.54 -3.12 -21.47
C GLU A 102 -0.68 -1.67 -21.96
N ILE A 103 -1.59 -1.40 -22.90
CA ILE A 103 -1.79 -0.06 -23.49
C ILE A 103 -2.31 0.90 -22.40
N LYS A 104 -3.31 0.47 -21.63
CA LYS A 104 -3.82 1.24 -20.49
C LYS A 104 -2.70 1.54 -19.48
N ASN A 105 -1.86 0.54 -19.16
CA ASN A 105 -0.73 0.72 -18.26
C ASN A 105 0.27 1.76 -18.78
N ASP A 106 0.64 1.69 -20.05
CA ASP A 106 1.63 2.59 -20.63
C ASP A 106 1.12 4.03 -20.70
N LEU A 107 -0.14 4.22 -21.08
CA LEU A 107 -0.76 5.54 -21.08
C LEU A 107 -0.90 6.12 -19.67
N ALA A 108 -1.24 5.30 -18.68
CA ALA A 108 -1.26 5.73 -17.28
C ALA A 108 0.13 6.14 -16.78
N ASN A 109 1.20 5.49 -17.23
CA ASN A 109 2.57 5.91 -16.93
C ASN A 109 2.94 7.27 -17.56
N VAL A 110 2.36 7.59 -18.71
CA VAL A 110 2.51 8.94 -19.31
C VAL A 110 1.77 9.98 -18.48
N LEU A 111 0.53 9.69 -18.07
CA LEU A 111 -0.25 10.58 -17.20
C LEU A 111 0.42 10.81 -15.85
N GLN A 112 1.02 9.77 -15.26
CA GLN A 112 1.82 9.91 -14.05
C GLN A 112 2.96 10.93 -14.20
N LYS A 113 3.64 10.94 -15.33
CA LYS A 113 4.69 11.95 -15.60
C LYS A 113 4.14 13.36 -15.66
N ILE A 114 2.91 13.53 -16.14
CA ILE A 114 2.23 14.83 -16.12
C ILE A 114 2.00 15.25 -14.67
N VAL A 115 1.45 14.36 -13.84
CA VAL A 115 1.21 14.64 -12.41
C VAL A 115 2.50 15.03 -11.68
N ILE A 116 3.57 14.22 -11.83
CA ILE A 116 4.85 14.45 -11.13
C ILE A 116 5.49 15.81 -11.51
N ASN A 117 5.28 16.29 -12.75
CA ASN A 117 5.87 17.53 -13.24
C ASN A 117 4.89 18.72 -13.21
N ALA A 118 3.70 18.55 -12.64
CA ALA A 118 2.73 19.63 -12.55
C ALA A 118 3.08 20.62 -11.43
N ASP A 119 2.90 21.89 -11.71
CA ASP A 119 3.01 22.95 -10.71
C ASP A 119 1.76 23.01 -9.84
N ILE A 120 1.91 23.53 -8.62
CA ILE A 120 0.77 23.88 -7.76
C ILE A 120 0.14 25.17 -8.29
N LYS A 121 -1.20 25.20 -8.38
CA LYS A 121 -1.96 26.39 -8.78
C LYS A 121 -1.66 27.59 -7.88
N LYS A 122 -1.49 28.76 -8.46
CA LYS A 122 -1.25 30.00 -7.71
C LYS A 122 -2.37 30.37 -6.74
N CYS A 123 -3.59 29.91 -7.00
CA CYS A 123 -4.77 30.14 -6.16
C CYS A 123 -4.97 29.07 -5.07
N TYR A 124 -4.06 28.09 -4.95
CA TYR A 124 -4.17 27.07 -3.89
C TYR A 124 -3.90 27.67 -2.52
N GLU A 125 -4.90 27.59 -1.65
CA GLU A 125 -4.91 28.35 -0.38
C GLU A 125 -4.27 27.60 0.79
N TYR A 126 -4.06 26.27 0.64
CA TYR A 126 -3.59 25.43 1.73
C TYR A 126 -2.06 25.41 1.80
N LYS A 127 -1.56 25.28 3.02
CA LYS A 127 -0.13 25.09 3.30
C LYS A 127 0.06 23.64 3.81
N GLU A 128 0.63 22.82 3.00
CA GLU A 128 0.76 21.36 3.24
C GLU A 128 2.25 20.95 3.16
N PRO A 129 3.07 21.40 4.11
CA PRO A 129 4.48 21.05 4.09
C PRO A 129 4.69 19.57 4.41
N SER A 130 5.66 18.97 3.75
CA SER A 130 6.11 17.59 4.00
C SER A 130 7.27 17.54 5.00
N GLU A 131 8.04 18.62 5.13
CA GLU A 131 9.18 18.68 6.03
C GLU A 131 8.76 18.88 7.49
N LEU A 132 9.32 18.06 8.39
CA LEU A 132 8.94 18.05 9.81
C LEU A 132 9.13 19.43 10.49
N THR A 133 10.15 20.18 10.11
CA THR A 133 10.42 21.53 10.63
C THR A 133 9.32 22.50 10.25
N GLU A 134 8.84 22.43 9.02
CA GLU A 134 7.76 23.27 8.51
C GLU A 134 6.41 22.87 9.12
N ILE A 135 6.15 21.55 9.25
CA ILE A 135 4.97 21.03 9.96
C ILE A 135 4.94 21.54 11.40
N LYS A 136 6.08 21.52 12.11
CA LYS A 136 6.18 22.02 13.47
C LYS A 136 5.95 23.52 13.56
N ALA A 137 6.41 24.28 12.56
CA ALA A 137 6.20 25.74 12.51
C ALA A 137 4.73 26.13 12.33
N LEU A 138 3.90 25.26 11.71
CA LEU A 138 2.47 25.48 11.54
C LEU A 138 1.64 25.02 12.76
N ARG A 139 2.23 24.30 13.71
CA ARG A 139 1.49 23.83 14.89
C ARG A 139 1.12 25.01 15.79
N LYS A 140 -0.12 25.01 16.23
CA LYS A 140 -0.56 25.91 17.33
C LYS A 140 0.06 25.42 18.63
N GLU A 141 0.55 26.34 19.43
CA GLU A 141 0.96 26.02 20.80
C GLU A 141 -0.28 25.68 21.62
N TYR A 142 -0.30 24.49 22.18
CA TYR A 142 -1.29 24.06 23.15
C TYR A 142 -0.59 23.86 24.48
N SER A 143 -1.12 24.49 25.55
CA SER A 143 -0.66 24.18 26.89
C SER A 143 -1.14 22.77 27.27
N ILE A 144 -0.24 21.81 27.15
CA ILE A 144 -0.50 20.45 27.64
C ILE A 144 -0.26 20.47 29.14
N THR A 145 -1.31 20.48 29.93
CA THR A 145 -1.22 20.16 31.34
C THR A 145 -0.88 18.66 31.44
N LYS A 146 0.38 18.38 31.76
CA LYS A 146 0.79 17.00 32.14
C LYS A 146 0.03 16.65 33.43
N LYS A 147 -1.09 16.00 33.27
CA LYS A 147 -1.74 15.31 34.38
C LYS A 147 -1.31 13.85 34.25
N ASP A 148 -0.63 13.34 35.27
CA ASP A 148 -0.48 11.89 35.37
C ASP A 148 -1.89 11.28 35.36
N PRO A 149 -2.23 10.50 34.33
CA PRO A 149 -3.58 9.97 34.22
C PRO A 149 -3.77 8.96 35.35
N LYS A 150 -4.55 9.32 36.35
CA LYS A 150 -5.03 8.32 37.31
C LYS A 150 -5.74 7.22 36.55
N ASN A 151 -5.45 5.97 36.87
CA ASN A 151 -6.00 4.79 36.23
C ASN A 151 -5.67 4.67 34.71
N LEU A 152 -4.40 4.86 34.33
CA LEU A 152 -3.96 4.76 32.93
C LEU A 152 -4.31 3.40 32.31
N GLU A 153 -4.11 2.31 33.05
CA GLU A 153 -4.42 0.95 32.59
C GLU A 153 -5.89 0.81 32.22
N ASP A 154 -6.80 1.26 33.07
CA ASP A 154 -8.23 1.25 32.81
C ASP A 154 -8.62 2.08 31.59
N LYS A 155 -7.97 3.24 31.41
CA LYS A 155 -8.19 4.10 30.22
C LYS A 155 -7.72 3.43 28.94
N ILE A 156 -6.56 2.78 28.96
CA ILE A 156 -6.03 2.04 27.78
C ILE A 156 -6.92 0.84 27.50
N TYR A 157 -7.33 0.10 28.52
CA TYR A 157 -8.29 -0.99 28.37
C TYR A 157 -9.61 -0.49 27.75
N GLY A 158 -10.16 0.60 28.26
CA GLY A 158 -11.37 1.23 27.69
C GLY A 158 -11.18 1.66 26.24
N ALA A 159 -10.00 2.18 25.87
CA ALA A 159 -9.68 2.58 24.52
C ALA A 159 -9.64 1.37 23.57
N TRP A 160 -9.03 0.26 23.98
CA TRP A 160 -9.04 -1.01 23.23
C TRP A 160 -10.46 -1.56 23.07
N MET A 161 -11.23 -1.59 24.15
CA MET A 161 -12.62 -2.06 24.11
C MET A 161 -13.48 -1.18 23.20
N GLY A 162 -13.30 0.13 23.27
CA GLY A 162 -14.00 1.08 22.41
C GLY A 162 -13.69 0.85 20.93
N ARG A 163 -12.42 0.60 20.59
CA ARG A 163 -12.01 0.25 19.23
C ARG A 163 -12.68 -1.05 18.76
N ILE A 164 -12.60 -2.12 19.55
CA ILE A 164 -13.17 -3.43 19.22
C ILE A 164 -14.69 -3.31 19.03
N CYS A 165 -15.40 -2.70 19.98
CA CYS A 165 -16.85 -2.55 19.92
C CYS A 165 -17.28 -1.68 18.73
N GLY A 166 -16.54 -0.59 18.45
CA GLY A 166 -16.83 0.27 17.30
C GLY A 166 -16.60 -0.43 15.97
N CYS A 167 -15.50 -1.17 15.84
CA CYS A 167 -15.21 -1.95 14.66
C CYS A 167 -16.27 -3.03 14.41
N MET A 168 -16.66 -3.79 15.43
CA MET A 168 -17.73 -4.79 15.32
C MET A 168 -19.06 -4.16 14.88
N LEU A 169 -19.37 -2.97 15.36
CA LEU A 169 -20.58 -2.27 14.95
C LEU A 169 -20.51 -1.85 13.48
N GLY A 170 -19.39 -1.25 13.07
CA GLY A 170 -19.17 -0.75 11.72
C GLY A 170 -19.10 -1.86 10.68
N LYS A 171 -18.43 -2.98 11.00
CA LYS A 171 -18.20 -4.09 10.06
C LYS A 171 -19.46 -4.66 9.43
N SER A 172 -20.57 -4.71 10.18
CA SER A 172 -21.86 -5.20 9.66
C SER A 172 -22.53 -4.25 8.68
N VAL A 173 -22.13 -2.98 8.63
CA VAL A 173 -22.75 -1.91 7.82
C VAL A 173 -21.77 -1.15 6.93
N GLU A 174 -20.53 -1.56 6.88
CA GLU A 174 -19.50 -0.93 6.07
C GLU A 174 -19.93 -0.83 4.60
N GLY A 175 -19.76 0.36 4.01
CA GLY A 175 -20.18 0.64 2.63
C GLY A 175 -21.68 0.84 2.42
N VAL A 176 -22.48 0.71 3.49
CA VAL A 176 -23.93 0.93 3.43
C VAL A 176 -24.24 2.40 3.64
N ARG A 177 -24.97 2.99 2.71
CA ARG A 177 -25.32 4.42 2.76
C ARG A 177 -26.47 4.66 3.75
N SER A 178 -26.55 5.87 4.29
CA SER A 178 -27.56 6.24 5.29
C SER A 178 -28.99 6.15 4.74
N ASP A 179 -29.19 6.45 3.46
CA ASP A 179 -30.49 6.35 2.79
C ASP A 179 -31.00 4.90 2.65
N GLU A 180 -30.10 3.93 2.73
CA GLU A 180 -30.41 2.50 2.73
C GLU A 180 -30.43 1.93 4.16
N LEU A 181 -29.46 2.32 4.99
CA LEU A 181 -29.32 1.81 6.36
C LEU A 181 -30.49 2.23 7.27
N ILE A 182 -30.90 3.50 7.22
CA ILE A 182 -31.95 4.00 8.12
C ILE A 182 -33.29 3.28 7.90
N PRO A 183 -33.80 3.09 6.67
CA PRO A 183 -34.99 2.29 6.44
C PRO A 183 -34.88 0.85 6.95
N PHE A 184 -33.75 0.19 6.73
CA PHE A 184 -33.48 -1.16 7.25
C PHE A 184 -33.53 -1.19 8.78
N LEU A 185 -32.87 -0.27 9.47
CA LEU A 185 -32.88 -0.21 10.94
C LEU A 185 -34.29 0.05 11.50
N LYS A 186 -35.11 0.87 10.81
CA LYS A 186 -36.50 1.10 11.18
C LYS A 186 -37.36 -0.18 11.04
N GLU A 187 -37.16 -0.91 9.95
CA GLU A 187 -37.93 -2.14 9.68
C GLU A 187 -37.57 -3.27 10.66
N THR A 188 -36.32 -3.30 11.13
CA THR A 188 -35.85 -4.28 12.14
C THR A 188 -36.01 -3.80 13.58
N ASN A 189 -36.73 -2.69 13.81
CA ASN A 189 -36.94 -2.08 15.13
C ASN A 189 -35.63 -1.76 15.86
N ASN A 190 -34.60 -1.33 15.13
CA ASN A 190 -33.28 -0.97 15.67
C ASN A 190 -32.92 0.50 15.36
N PHE A 191 -33.91 1.37 15.16
CA PHE A 191 -33.70 2.79 14.95
C PHE A 191 -34.40 3.63 16.05
N PRO A 192 -33.68 4.60 16.70
CA PRO A 192 -32.23 4.82 16.58
C PRO A 192 -31.44 3.60 17.03
N LEU A 193 -30.23 3.41 16.45
CA LEU A 193 -29.41 2.22 16.72
C LEU A 193 -29.15 2.06 18.22
N HIS A 194 -29.59 0.97 18.80
CA HIS A 194 -29.48 0.68 20.24
C HIS A 194 -28.93 -0.72 20.55
N ARG A 195 -28.72 -1.54 19.53
CA ARG A 195 -28.09 -2.86 19.62
C ARG A 195 -27.29 -3.14 18.35
N TYR A 196 -26.40 -4.13 18.41
CA TYR A 196 -25.77 -4.66 17.21
C TYR A 196 -26.80 -5.28 16.26
N ILE A 197 -26.46 -5.29 14.97
CA ILE A 197 -27.27 -5.98 13.97
C ILE A 197 -27.07 -7.48 14.13
N LEU A 198 -28.18 -8.21 14.13
CA LEU A 198 -28.21 -9.66 14.26
C LEU A 198 -28.39 -10.31 12.90
N LYS A 199 -27.87 -11.53 12.74
CA LYS A 199 -28.18 -12.35 11.57
C LYS A 199 -29.67 -12.57 11.41
N SER A 200 -30.38 -12.73 12.51
CA SER A 200 -31.84 -12.88 12.53
C SER A 200 -32.61 -11.66 11.99
N ASP A 201 -31.98 -10.48 11.96
CA ASP A 201 -32.56 -9.30 11.32
C ASP A 201 -32.54 -9.41 9.78
N ILE A 202 -31.70 -10.29 9.23
CA ILE A 202 -31.47 -10.41 7.77
C ILE A 202 -32.33 -11.54 7.21
N THR A 203 -33.61 -11.28 7.05
CA THR A 203 -34.52 -12.22 6.42
C THR A 203 -34.31 -12.24 4.90
N LYS A 204 -34.89 -13.24 4.22
CA LYS A 204 -34.85 -13.32 2.76
C LYS A 204 -35.54 -12.12 2.10
N GLU A 205 -36.62 -11.63 2.73
CA GLU A 205 -37.38 -10.48 2.29
C GLU A 205 -36.54 -9.21 2.40
N ILE A 206 -35.86 -9.01 3.53
CA ILE A 206 -34.95 -7.88 3.77
C ILE A 206 -33.79 -7.91 2.79
N SER A 207 -33.11 -9.05 2.62
CA SER A 207 -32.00 -9.17 1.67
C SER A 207 -32.41 -8.89 0.23
N LYS A 208 -33.65 -9.23 -0.13
CA LYS A 208 -34.20 -8.94 -1.46
C LYS A 208 -34.62 -7.48 -1.63
N LYS A 209 -35.15 -6.87 -0.56
CA LYS A 209 -35.66 -5.50 -0.58
C LYS A 209 -34.53 -4.47 -0.59
N TYR A 210 -33.55 -4.68 0.24
CA TYR A 210 -32.35 -3.87 0.33
C TYR A 210 -31.27 -4.56 -0.49
N ASN A 211 -30.80 -3.95 -1.54
CA ASN A 211 -29.84 -4.52 -2.49
C ASN A 211 -28.41 -4.63 -1.88
N TYR A 212 -28.33 -5.23 -0.69
CA TYR A 212 -27.08 -5.46 0.02
C TYR A 212 -26.65 -6.90 -0.06
N ASP A 213 -25.36 -7.11 -0.19
CA ASP A 213 -24.75 -8.38 0.16
C ASP A 213 -24.47 -8.42 1.68
N PHE A 214 -25.44 -8.92 2.43
CA PHE A 214 -25.28 -9.18 3.86
C PHE A 214 -24.59 -10.53 4.15
N MET A 215 -24.34 -11.34 3.15
CA MET A 215 -23.97 -12.75 3.33
C MET A 215 -22.54 -12.95 3.87
N SER A 216 -21.63 -12.02 3.60
CA SER A 216 -20.22 -12.11 4.01
C SER A 216 -19.90 -11.28 5.26
N ARG A 217 -20.91 -10.76 5.96
CA ARG A 217 -20.71 -9.85 7.09
C ARG A 217 -20.72 -10.60 8.42
N CYS A 218 -20.10 -10.00 9.43
CA CYS A 218 -20.02 -10.53 10.77
C CYS A 218 -21.17 -9.97 11.61
N TYR A 219 -22.03 -10.85 12.14
CA TYR A 219 -23.13 -10.49 13.03
C TYR A 219 -22.84 -10.99 14.44
N VAL A 220 -23.26 -10.22 15.44
CA VAL A 220 -22.90 -10.48 16.85
C VAL A 220 -23.45 -11.82 17.36
N ASP A 221 -24.53 -12.32 16.80
CA ASP A 221 -25.13 -13.63 17.13
C ASP A 221 -24.48 -14.82 16.38
N GLU A 222 -23.53 -14.57 15.48
CA GLU A 222 -22.80 -15.62 14.74
C GLU A 222 -21.31 -15.69 15.07
N ILE A 223 -20.77 -14.73 15.84
CA ILE A 223 -19.34 -14.64 16.14
C ILE A 223 -19.04 -14.94 17.61
N ASP A 224 -17.90 -15.56 17.86
CA ASP A 224 -17.35 -15.82 19.18
C ASP A 224 -16.04 -15.03 19.34
N GLY A 225 -16.16 -13.73 19.54
CA GLY A 225 -15.05 -12.80 19.68
C GLY A 225 -14.87 -11.86 18.49
N MET A 226 -13.80 -11.06 18.51
CA MET A 226 -13.51 -10.07 17.46
C MET A 226 -13.10 -10.76 16.16
N PRO A 227 -13.83 -10.55 15.05
CA PRO A 227 -13.42 -11.04 13.74
C PRO A 227 -12.19 -10.29 13.23
N ILE A 228 -11.48 -10.88 12.28
CA ILE A 228 -10.36 -10.24 11.61
C ILE A 228 -10.83 -8.97 10.90
N ASP A 229 -10.13 -7.86 11.16
CA ASP A 229 -10.42 -6.56 10.61
C ASP A 229 -9.16 -5.68 10.60
N ASP A 230 -9.00 -4.84 9.58
CA ASP A 230 -7.83 -3.95 9.47
C ASP A 230 -7.83 -2.87 10.55
N ASP A 231 -8.97 -2.36 10.97
CA ASP A 231 -9.10 -1.40 12.08
C ASP A 231 -8.38 -1.87 13.36
N THR A 232 -8.54 -3.14 13.71
CA THR A 232 -7.88 -3.71 14.90
C THR A 232 -6.49 -4.24 14.60
N ASN A 233 -6.27 -4.82 13.41
CA ASN A 233 -4.99 -5.37 13.01
C ASN A 233 -3.87 -4.32 13.01
N TYR A 234 -4.14 -3.09 12.54
CA TYR A 234 -3.15 -2.02 12.56
C TYR A 234 -2.77 -1.58 13.98
N THR A 235 -3.72 -1.60 14.91
CA THR A 235 -3.44 -1.29 16.31
C THR A 235 -2.52 -2.34 16.94
N VAL A 236 -2.81 -3.63 16.71
CA VAL A 236 -1.95 -4.76 17.14
C VAL A 236 -0.57 -4.69 16.46
N LEU A 237 -0.53 -4.40 15.16
CA LEU A 237 0.73 -4.30 14.41
C LEU A 237 1.59 -3.15 14.94
N SER A 238 0.99 -2.00 15.30
CA SER A 238 1.69 -0.88 15.90
C SER A 238 2.26 -1.24 17.27
N GLN A 239 1.54 -2.02 18.09
CA GLN A 239 2.08 -2.57 19.32
C GLN A 239 3.30 -3.47 19.06
N LEU A 240 3.19 -4.40 18.13
CA LEU A 240 4.31 -5.28 17.77
C LEU A 240 5.54 -4.52 17.28
N ILE A 241 5.37 -3.40 16.59
CA ILE A 241 6.48 -2.56 16.17
C ILE A 241 7.21 -1.99 17.39
N VAL A 242 6.49 -1.46 18.35
CA VAL A 242 7.08 -0.92 19.58
C VAL A 242 7.72 -2.01 20.44
N ASP A 243 7.09 -3.17 20.54
CA ASP A 243 7.64 -4.32 21.30
C ASP A 243 8.96 -4.82 20.69
N ASN A 244 9.10 -4.80 19.36
CA ASN A 244 10.31 -5.28 18.68
C ASN A 244 11.43 -4.23 18.56
N TYR A 245 11.09 -2.95 18.41
CA TYR A 245 12.05 -1.89 18.07
C TYR A 245 12.09 -0.76 19.10
N GLY A 246 11.27 -0.81 20.13
CA GLY A 246 11.15 0.29 21.09
C GLY A 246 10.51 1.54 20.48
N ARG A 247 10.58 2.67 21.20
CA ARG A 247 10.03 3.96 20.77
C ARG A 247 10.86 4.69 19.70
N THR A 248 12.05 4.17 19.38
CA THR A 248 12.97 4.74 18.38
C THR A 248 12.88 4.05 17.02
N PHE A 249 11.81 3.30 16.78
CA PHE A 249 11.56 2.65 15.49
C PHE A 249 11.59 3.64 14.33
N THR A 250 11.97 3.15 13.17
CA THR A 250 12.06 3.92 11.92
C THR A 250 10.97 3.50 10.94
N PRO A 251 10.69 4.29 9.89
CA PRO A 251 9.82 3.86 8.80
C PRO A 251 10.23 2.52 8.16
N ASP A 252 11.54 2.23 8.08
CA ASP A 252 12.04 0.93 7.62
C ASP A 252 11.67 -0.23 8.55
N ASN A 253 11.62 0.02 9.86
CA ASN A 253 11.14 -0.98 10.81
C ASN A 253 9.66 -1.29 10.59
N ILE A 254 8.85 -0.25 10.30
CA ILE A 254 7.43 -0.41 9.98
C ILE A 254 7.27 -1.26 8.73
N SER A 255 7.95 -0.93 7.62
CA SER A 255 7.86 -1.68 6.37
C SER A 255 8.26 -3.15 6.52
N LYS A 256 9.32 -3.43 7.30
CA LYS A 256 9.74 -4.80 7.62
C LYS A 256 8.67 -5.57 8.40
N MET A 257 8.02 -4.92 9.36
CA MET A 257 6.96 -5.56 10.14
C MET A 257 5.71 -5.82 9.30
N TRP A 258 5.36 -4.89 8.40
CA TRP A 258 4.26 -5.11 7.46
C TRP A 258 4.50 -6.33 6.58
N LEU A 259 5.69 -6.41 5.97
CA LEU A 259 6.07 -7.55 5.14
C LEU A 259 6.10 -8.89 5.89
N LYS A 260 6.44 -8.86 7.20
CA LYS A 260 6.58 -10.06 8.03
C LYS A 260 5.27 -10.55 8.61
N CYS A 261 4.39 -9.64 9.06
CA CYS A 261 3.30 -9.97 9.97
C CYS A 261 1.95 -10.18 9.29
N GLN A 262 1.74 -9.62 8.10
CA GLN A 262 0.46 -9.74 7.41
C GLN A 262 0.66 -10.06 5.93
N PRO A 263 -0.21 -10.87 5.33
CA PRO A 263 -0.22 -11.09 3.88
C PRO A 263 -0.70 -9.82 3.16
N LYS A 264 -0.31 -9.67 1.89
CA LYS A 264 -0.70 -8.54 1.05
C LYS A 264 -2.20 -8.25 1.07
N ASP A 265 -3.02 -9.29 1.05
CA ASP A 265 -4.48 -9.17 0.96
C ASP A 265 -5.15 -8.70 2.25
N ALA A 266 -4.40 -8.61 3.36
CA ALA A 266 -4.85 -7.97 4.59
C ALA A 266 -4.76 -6.44 4.56
N TYR A 267 -4.16 -5.87 3.49
CA TYR A 267 -4.03 -4.43 3.29
C TYR A 267 -5.02 -3.95 2.23
N CYS A 268 -5.65 -2.81 2.49
CA CYS A 268 -6.58 -2.17 1.56
C CYS A 268 -5.91 -0.99 0.85
N THR A 269 -6.46 -0.55 -0.27
CA THR A 269 -6.13 0.66 -1.04
C THR A 269 -4.67 1.14 -0.93
N ALA A 270 -4.41 2.27 -0.29
CA ALA A 270 -3.06 2.88 -0.20
C ALA A 270 -2.02 1.96 0.45
N GLU A 271 -2.41 1.26 1.52
CA GLU A 271 -1.54 0.34 2.24
C GLU A 271 -1.14 -0.86 1.39
N ARG A 272 -2.06 -1.39 0.60
CA ARG A 272 -1.77 -2.49 -0.34
C ARG A 272 -0.79 -2.04 -1.42
N VAL A 273 -0.96 -0.84 -1.97
CA VAL A 273 0.00 -0.29 -2.94
C VAL A 273 1.36 -0.08 -2.29
N ALA A 274 1.41 0.48 -1.07
CA ALA A 274 2.67 0.64 -0.33
C ALA A 274 3.35 -0.71 -0.06
N PHE A 275 2.60 -1.74 0.32
CA PHE A 275 3.13 -3.11 0.47
C PHE A 275 3.72 -3.63 -0.84
N CYS A 276 3.02 -3.46 -1.96
CA CYS A 276 3.54 -3.83 -3.28
C CYS A 276 4.78 -3.05 -3.65
N ASN A 277 4.87 -1.78 -3.26
CA ASN A 277 6.03 -0.94 -3.45
C ASN A 277 7.24 -1.46 -2.65
N PHE A 278 7.06 -1.88 -1.40
CA PHE A 278 8.12 -2.53 -0.61
C PHE A 278 8.67 -3.79 -1.32
N VAL A 279 7.78 -4.64 -1.82
CA VAL A 279 8.17 -5.86 -2.57
C VAL A 279 8.93 -5.52 -3.85
N LYS A 280 8.62 -4.38 -4.50
CA LYS A 280 9.32 -3.87 -5.68
C LYS A 280 10.64 -3.15 -5.35
N GLY A 281 10.96 -2.96 -4.07
CA GLY A 281 12.19 -2.31 -3.61
C GLY A 281 12.06 -0.81 -3.37
N TYR A 282 10.88 -0.22 -3.48
CA TYR A 282 10.62 1.16 -3.04
C TYR A 282 10.43 1.18 -1.53
N MET A 283 11.42 1.69 -0.81
CA MET A 283 11.35 1.81 0.65
C MET A 283 10.78 3.17 1.08
N PRO A 284 10.38 3.36 2.35
CA PRO A 284 10.00 4.67 2.83
C PRO A 284 11.12 5.71 2.66
N PRO A 285 10.83 6.97 2.24
CA PRO A 285 9.48 7.53 2.04
C PRO A 285 8.87 7.28 0.66
N GLU A 286 9.64 6.85 -0.35
CA GLU A 286 9.17 6.73 -1.74
C GLU A 286 7.98 5.77 -1.89
N SER A 287 7.93 4.73 -1.06
CA SER A 287 6.83 3.77 -1.05
C SER A 287 5.47 4.39 -0.74
N ALA A 288 5.45 5.53 -0.07
CA ALA A 288 4.21 6.23 0.30
C ALA A 288 3.65 7.14 -0.80
N VAL A 289 4.46 7.41 -1.83
CA VAL A 289 4.07 8.34 -2.93
C VAL A 289 4.09 7.68 -4.30
N HIS A 290 4.87 6.60 -4.48
CA HIS A 290 5.01 5.97 -5.80
C HIS A 290 3.73 5.27 -6.24
N LYS A 291 3.03 5.85 -7.21
CA LYS A 291 1.81 5.30 -7.84
C LYS A 291 0.72 4.93 -6.84
N ILE A 292 0.48 5.79 -5.86
CA ILE A 292 -0.59 5.63 -4.87
C ILE A 292 -1.68 6.68 -5.10
N PRO A 293 -2.70 6.39 -5.91
CA PRO A 293 -3.83 7.31 -6.12
C PRO A 293 -4.64 7.56 -4.84
N TYR A 294 -4.52 6.66 -3.85
CA TYR A 294 -5.26 6.66 -2.59
C TYR A 294 -4.51 7.27 -1.41
N ARG A 295 -3.41 8.03 -1.66
CA ARG A 295 -2.44 8.47 -0.65
C ARG A 295 -3.02 9.29 0.51
N GLU A 296 -4.12 9.99 0.28
CA GLU A 296 -4.80 10.81 1.29
C GLU A 296 -6.13 10.23 1.80
N TRP A 297 -6.40 8.96 1.47
CA TRP A 297 -7.56 8.29 2.01
C TRP A 297 -7.38 7.93 3.49
N ILE A 298 -8.43 7.40 4.12
CA ILE A 298 -8.56 7.28 5.57
C ILE A 298 -7.57 6.33 6.26
N GLY A 299 -6.77 5.55 5.54
CA GLY A 299 -5.92 4.49 6.10
C GLY A 299 -5.00 4.94 7.24
N ALA A 300 -4.47 6.18 7.20
CA ALA A 300 -3.63 6.71 8.28
C ALA A 300 -4.41 6.87 9.60
N ARG A 301 -5.73 7.12 9.52
CA ARG A 301 -6.59 7.34 10.69
C ARG A 301 -6.75 6.07 11.51
N ILE A 302 -7.01 4.94 10.88
CA ILE A 302 -7.17 3.64 11.57
C ILE A 302 -5.87 3.12 12.18
N ARG A 303 -4.71 3.67 11.74
CA ARG A 303 -3.39 3.34 12.29
C ARG A 303 -2.95 4.24 13.45
N GLY A 304 -3.72 5.28 13.76
CA GLY A 304 -3.32 6.33 14.71
C GLY A 304 -3.46 5.99 16.18
N ASP A 305 -4.39 5.13 16.54
CA ASP A 305 -4.85 4.93 17.93
C ASP A 305 -3.75 4.46 18.87
N TYR A 306 -2.96 3.47 18.49
CA TYR A 306 -1.91 2.95 19.37
C TYR A 306 -0.87 4.02 19.76
N TRP A 307 -0.58 4.94 18.84
CA TRP A 307 0.35 6.04 19.11
C TRP A 307 -0.20 6.98 20.18
N GLY A 308 -1.52 7.15 20.23
CA GLY A 308 -2.20 7.85 21.34
C GLY A 308 -2.12 7.09 22.64
N TYR A 309 -2.28 5.75 22.63
CA TYR A 309 -2.24 4.93 23.85
C TYR A 309 -0.88 4.98 24.57
N ILE A 310 0.21 5.02 23.82
CA ILE A 310 1.57 5.09 24.38
C ILE A 310 2.07 6.51 24.65
N ASN A 311 1.29 7.54 24.32
CA ASN A 311 1.57 8.96 24.57
C ASN A 311 0.35 9.64 25.22
N PRO A 312 -0.06 9.20 26.41
CA PRO A 312 -1.26 9.69 27.09
C PRO A 312 -1.13 11.13 27.59
#